data_5e82be88e9fc137b6550f4fed441e5ee
#
_entry.id   5e82be88e9fc137b6550f4fed441e5ee
#
_cell.length_a   1.000
_cell.length_b   1.000
_cell.length_c   1.000
_cell.angle_alpha   90.00
_cell.angle_beta   90.00
_cell.angle_gamma   90.00
#
_symmetry.space_group_name_H-M   'P 1'
#
loop_
_entity.id
_entity.type
_entity.pdbx_description
1 polymer ?
#
loop_
_entity_poly.entity_id
_entity_poly.type
_entity_poly.pdbx_seq_one_letter_code
_entity_poly.pdbx_strand_id
1 'polypeptide(L)'
;EFGAREDVLVITILDLMRWLEENRCDTIPAPIEPIPEMSRVTFEVETTIPTVHGSFTVRAYRDNSTGADHVAFIAPGTLDHTGDGPTLVRVHSECLTGEAFGSLKCECGPQLDAALETIQRDGGAVIYLRGHEGRGIGLINKLRAYRLQEDGLDTLDANLALGLPADSRDYGAAVGILKDLGISTVSLLSNNPEKKRQLEERGVVVGDLVPLVVGVGASNEGYLETKRDRMGHQLPSTAVLDEARLTAKGLS
;
A
#
# COMPACT_ATOMS: atom_id res chain seq x y z
N GLU A 1 -0.69 -6.48 42.39
CA GLU A 1 0.80 -6.60 42.31
C GLU A 1 1.40 -5.62 41.30
N PHE A 2 0.85 -5.54 40.06
CA PHE A 2 1.37 -4.62 39.01
C PHE A 2 1.25 -3.14 39.43
N GLY A 3 0.06 -2.69 39.86
CA GLY A 3 -0.17 -1.31 40.24
C GLY A 3 0.73 -0.83 41.39
N ALA A 4 0.96 -1.70 42.38
CA ALA A 4 1.83 -1.37 43.51
C ALA A 4 3.32 -1.30 43.15
N ARG A 5 3.74 -2.04 42.08
CA ARG A 5 5.11 -2.02 41.60
C ARG A 5 5.40 -0.80 40.73
N GLU A 6 4.44 -0.37 39.95
CA GLU A 6 4.60 0.71 38.97
C GLU A 6 3.99 2.06 39.47
N ASP A 7 3.53 2.09 40.75
CA ASP A 7 2.87 3.25 41.38
C ASP A 7 1.70 3.82 40.54
N VAL A 8 0.90 2.93 39.98
CA VAL A 8 -0.28 3.27 39.19
C VAL A 8 -1.54 2.69 39.78
N LEU A 9 -2.65 3.44 39.68
CA LEU A 9 -3.96 2.96 40.10
C LEU A 9 -4.46 1.91 39.10
N VAL A 10 -4.71 0.70 39.58
CA VAL A 10 -5.31 -0.38 38.78
C VAL A 10 -6.71 -0.62 39.29
N ILE A 11 -7.71 -0.42 38.42
CA ILE A 11 -9.12 -0.68 38.72
C ILE A 11 -9.66 -1.72 37.72
N THR A 12 -10.62 -2.53 38.16
CA THR A 12 -11.35 -3.41 37.25
C THR A 12 -12.53 -2.66 36.62
N ILE A 13 -13.01 -3.15 35.47
CA ILE A 13 -14.25 -2.64 34.87
C ILE A 13 -15.42 -2.75 35.83
N LEU A 14 -15.47 -3.82 36.64
CA LEU A 14 -16.50 -4.03 37.63
C LEU A 14 -16.44 -3.00 38.77
N ASP A 15 -15.22 -2.63 39.22
CA ASP A 15 -15.05 -1.58 40.23
C ASP A 15 -15.49 -0.22 39.68
N LEU A 16 -15.15 0.08 38.42
CA LEU A 16 -15.61 1.29 37.76
C LEU A 16 -17.14 1.33 37.61
N MET A 17 -17.76 0.22 37.22
CA MET A 17 -19.23 0.12 37.11
C MET A 17 -19.93 0.36 38.47
N ARG A 18 -19.42 -0.28 39.56
CA ARG A 18 -19.94 -0.08 40.91
C ARG A 18 -19.78 1.36 41.35
N TRP A 19 -18.61 1.95 41.12
CA TRP A 19 -18.37 3.36 41.47
C TRP A 19 -19.32 4.28 40.73
N LEU A 20 -19.59 4.05 39.43
CA LEU A 20 -20.55 4.81 38.65
C LEU A 20 -21.99 4.64 39.14
N GLU A 21 -22.39 3.45 39.60
CA GLU A 21 -23.71 3.19 40.22
C GLU A 21 -23.88 3.90 41.57
N GLU A 22 -22.83 3.88 42.40
CA GLU A 22 -22.84 4.49 43.74
C GLU A 22 -22.74 6.02 43.70
N ASN A 23 -21.99 6.55 42.70
CA ASN A 23 -21.76 7.99 42.56
C ASN A 23 -22.54 8.55 41.37
N ARG A 24 -23.82 8.21 41.24
CA ARG A 24 -24.67 8.74 40.16
C ARG A 24 -24.53 10.26 40.10
N CYS A 25 -23.75 10.72 39.15
CA CYS A 25 -23.68 12.13 38.82
C CYS A 25 -24.87 12.46 37.94
N ASP A 26 -25.87 13.15 38.48
CA ASP A 26 -27.08 13.56 37.73
C ASP A 26 -26.77 14.61 36.65
N THR A 27 -25.55 15.05 36.56
CA THR A 27 -25.03 15.83 35.45
C THR A 27 -24.43 14.87 34.41
N ILE A 28 -25.23 14.55 33.39
CA ILE A 28 -24.65 13.99 32.15
C ILE A 28 -23.63 15.03 31.68
N PRO A 29 -22.33 14.72 31.65
CA PRO A 29 -21.36 15.63 31.07
C PRO A 29 -21.85 16.00 29.67
N ALA A 30 -21.66 17.25 29.28
CA ALA A 30 -21.92 17.66 27.90
C ALA A 30 -21.32 16.58 26.96
N PRO A 31 -22.01 16.24 25.86
CA PRO A 31 -21.49 15.26 24.91
C PRO A 31 -20.01 15.56 24.69
N ILE A 32 -19.15 14.60 25.01
CA ILE A 32 -17.72 14.73 24.71
C ILE A 32 -17.70 15.08 23.24
N GLU A 33 -17.18 16.26 22.88
CA GLU A 33 -16.96 16.59 21.48
C GLU A 33 -16.26 15.38 20.85
N PRO A 34 -16.77 14.86 19.73
CA PRO A 34 -16.16 13.71 19.11
C PRO A 34 -14.67 14.02 18.98
N ILE A 35 -13.83 13.17 19.58
CA ILE A 35 -12.38 13.28 19.43
C ILE A 35 -12.14 13.40 17.93
N PRO A 36 -11.51 14.50 17.45
CA PRO A 36 -11.31 14.69 16.02
C PRO A 36 -10.71 13.40 15.50
N GLU A 37 -11.35 12.82 14.49
CA GLU A 37 -10.89 11.56 13.87
C GLU A 37 -9.43 11.78 13.50
N MET A 38 -8.53 11.16 14.26
CA MET A 38 -7.10 11.36 14.07
C MET A 38 -6.80 10.95 12.62
N SER A 39 -6.31 11.90 11.84
CA SER A 39 -5.92 11.63 10.47
C SER A 39 -5.02 10.41 10.45
N ARG A 40 -5.27 9.46 9.53
CA ARG A 40 -4.45 8.25 9.40
C ARG A 40 -2.98 8.60 9.19
N VAL A 41 -2.69 9.69 8.52
CA VAL A 41 -1.33 10.16 8.25
C VAL A 41 -1.16 11.62 8.67
N THR A 42 0.06 11.98 9.05
CA THR A 42 0.50 13.35 9.28
C THR A 42 1.48 13.75 8.18
N PHE A 43 1.23 14.87 7.51
CA PHE A 43 2.18 15.49 6.59
C PHE A 43 3.40 16.00 7.38
N GLU A 44 4.60 15.69 6.92
CA GLU A 44 5.84 16.04 7.61
C GLU A 44 6.70 17.05 6.81
N VAL A 45 6.88 16.81 5.52
CA VAL A 45 7.77 17.65 4.69
C VAL A 45 7.47 17.49 3.20
N GLU A 46 7.70 18.56 2.46
CA GLU A 46 7.69 18.59 1.00
C GLU A 46 9.06 19.01 0.47
N THR A 47 9.49 18.40 -0.61
CA THR A 47 10.73 18.76 -1.33
C THR A 47 10.61 18.38 -2.80
N THR A 48 11.59 18.78 -3.61
CA THR A 48 11.71 18.35 -5.00
C THR A 48 12.82 17.33 -5.14
N ILE A 49 12.54 16.20 -5.78
CA ILE A 49 13.53 15.17 -6.07
C ILE A 49 13.67 15.02 -7.58
N PRO A 50 14.85 15.30 -8.17
CA PRO A 50 15.14 14.94 -9.55
C PRO A 50 15.42 13.43 -9.63
N THR A 51 14.79 12.77 -10.59
CA THR A 51 14.96 11.35 -10.87
C THR A 51 15.33 11.13 -12.34
N VAL A 52 15.61 9.88 -12.71
CA VAL A 52 15.83 9.51 -14.13
C VAL A 52 14.58 9.70 -15.00
N HIS A 53 13.41 9.78 -14.39
CA HIS A 53 12.12 10.03 -15.08
C HIS A 53 11.72 11.52 -15.10
N GLY A 54 12.47 12.40 -14.44
CA GLY A 54 12.18 13.81 -14.30
C GLY A 54 12.11 14.26 -12.84
N SER A 55 11.70 15.51 -12.61
CA SER A 55 11.59 16.08 -11.26
C SER A 55 10.17 15.92 -10.74
N PHE A 56 10.05 15.45 -9.51
CA PHE A 56 8.78 15.31 -8.79
C PHE A 56 8.76 16.22 -7.56
N THR A 57 7.61 16.78 -7.24
CA THR A 57 7.32 17.21 -5.88
C THR A 57 7.11 15.96 -5.03
N VAL A 58 7.83 15.85 -3.93
CA VAL A 58 7.77 14.69 -3.03
C VAL A 58 7.29 15.14 -1.67
N ARG A 59 6.18 14.58 -1.20
CA ARG A 59 5.65 14.76 0.14
C ARG A 59 5.88 13.52 0.98
N ALA A 60 6.41 13.71 2.19
CA ALA A 60 6.58 12.64 3.16
C ALA A 60 5.51 12.72 4.25
N TYR A 61 5.05 11.56 4.69
CA TYR A 61 3.99 11.38 5.66
C TYR A 61 4.35 10.34 6.70
N ARG A 62 3.97 10.60 7.96
CA ARG A 62 4.00 9.64 9.05
C ARG A 62 2.66 8.95 9.18
N ASP A 63 2.61 7.62 9.13
CA ASP A 63 1.42 6.84 9.47
C ASP A 63 1.26 6.78 10.99
N ASN A 64 0.17 7.36 11.48
CA ASN A 64 -0.12 7.46 12.91
C ASN A 64 -0.49 6.12 13.56
N SER A 65 -0.82 5.11 12.77
CA SER A 65 -1.15 3.76 13.26
C SER A 65 0.06 2.84 13.36
N THR A 66 1.01 2.96 12.42
CA THR A 66 2.15 2.04 12.29
C THR A 66 3.49 2.68 12.61
N GLY A 67 3.55 4.02 12.59
CA GLY A 67 4.79 4.79 12.68
C GLY A 67 5.65 4.71 11.40
N ALA A 68 5.16 4.11 10.32
CA ALA A 68 5.88 4.02 9.06
C ALA A 68 5.92 5.38 8.33
N ASP A 69 7.01 5.62 7.60
CA ASP A 69 7.12 6.76 6.70
C ASP A 69 6.66 6.38 5.31
N HIS A 70 5.76 7.17 4.73
CA HIS A 70 5.29 7.00 3.36
C HIS A 70 5.66 8.23 2.54
N VAL A 71 5.72 8.06 1.21
CA VAL A 71 6.01 9.20 0.32
C VAL A 71 5.03 9.22 -0.86
N ALA A 72 4.69 10.44 -1.30
CA ALA A 72 3.97 10.68 -2.53
C ALA A 72 4.89 11.41 -3.52
N PHE A 73 5.12 10.83 -4.69
CA PHE A 73 5.78 11.47 -5.84
C PHE A 73 4.69 12.07 -6.71
N ILE A 74 4.72 13.38 -6.88
CA ILE A 74 3.67 14.14 -7.55
C ILE A 74 4.29 14.79 -8.80
N ALA A 75 3.74 14.49 -9.97
CA ALA A 75 4.19 15.10 -11.21
C ALA A 75 3.84 16.59 -11.25
N PRO A 76 4.65 17.41 -11.94
CA PRO A 76 4.38 18.85 -12.08
C PRO A 76 2.98 19.13 -12.58
N GLY A 77 2.31 20.13 -12.00
CA GLY A 77 0.95 20.55 -12.40
C GLY A 77 -0.18 19.65 -11.93
N THR A 78 0.08 18.51 -11.32
CA THR A 78 -0.98 17.56 -10.88
C THR A 78 -1.94 18.19 -9.87
N LEU A 79 -1.44 18.96 -8.91
CA LEU A 79 -2.25 19.60 -7.87
C LEU A 79 -2.84 20.95 -8.31
N ASP A 80 -2.41 21.49 -9.43
CA ASP A 80 -2.93 22.75 -9.99
C ASP A 80 -4.23 22.54 -10.75
N HIS A 81 -4.54 21.30 -11.09
CA HIS A 81 -5.73 20.95 -11.87
C HIS A 81 -6.94 20.83 -10.95
N THR A 82 -7.82 21.82 -10.98
CA THR A 82 -9.19 21.77 -10.45
C THR A 82 -10.16 21.07 -11.43
N GLY A 83 -9.62 20.23 -12.32
CA GLY A 83 -10.40 19.55 -13.36
C GLY A 83 -11.33 18.48 -12.80
N ASP A 84 -12.52 18.34 -13.42
CA ASP A 84 -13.56 17.38 -13.02
C ASP A 84 -13.22 15.90 -13.31
N GLY A 85 -11.99 15.58 -13.70
CA GLY A 85 -11.56 14.24 -14.10
C GLY A 85 -10.80 13.48 -13.02
N PRO A 86 -10.76 12.14 -13.10
CA PRO A 86 -9.99 11.31 -12.18
C PRO A 86 -8.48 11.54 -12.35
N THR A 87 -7.76 11.70 -11.24
CA THR A 87 -6.29 11.80 -11.24
C THR A 87 -5.68 10.42 -11.43
N LEU A 88 -4.66 10.29 -12.28
CA LEU A 88 -3.91 9.05 -12.44
C LEU A 88 -3.06 8.80 -11.19
N VAL A 89 -3.28 7.66 -10.52
CA VAL A 89 -2.60 7.34 -9.27
C VAL A 89 -2.07 5.91 -9.28
N ARG A 90 -0.82 5.75 -8.88
CA ARG A 90 -0.25 4.47 -8.50
C ARG A 90 -0.11 4.39 -6.99
N VAL A 91 -0.75 3.43 -6.35
CA VAL A 91 -0.42 3.04 -4.97
C VAL A 91 0.57 1.88 -5.04
N HIS A 92 1.83 2.16 -4.71
CA HIS A 92 2.92 1.20 -4.78
C HIS A 92 3.28 0.68 -3.39
N SER A 93 3.41 -0.64 -3.26
CA SER A 93 3.83 -1.30 -2.01
C SER A 93 5.32 -1.60 -2.08
N GLU A 94 6.10 -1.14 -1.09
CA GLU A 94 7.54 -1.36 -0.95
C GLU A 94 7.95 -2.81 -1.22
N CYS A 95 9.02 -3.00 -1.97
CA CYS A 95 9.64 -4.28 -2.23
C CYS A 95 11.16 -4.12 -2.39
N LEU A 96 11.89 -4.07 -1.27
CA LEU A 96 13.32 -3.82 -1.24
C LEU A 96 14.10 -4.74 -2.18
N THR A 97 13.73 -6.03 -2.19
CA THR A 97 14.46 -7.01 -3.03
C THR A 97 14.28 -6.76 -4.53
N GLY A 98 13.08 -6.36 -4.97
CA GLY A 98 12.81 -6.09 -6.38
C GLY A 98 13.28 -4.71 -6.83
N GLU A 99 13.19 -3.71 -5.96
CA GLU A 99 13.45 -2.32 -6.30
C GLU A 99 14.93 -1.92 -6.12
N ALA A 100 15.53 -2.27 -4.97
CA ALA A 100 16.91 -1.90 -4.68
C ALA A 100 17.93 -2.97 -5.11
N PHE A 101 17.56 -4.25 -5.03
CA PHE A 101 18.50 -5.35 -5.33
C PHE A 101 18.29 -5.97 -6.72
N GLY A 102 17.27 -5.52 -7.46
CA GLY A 102 17.00 -6.00 -8.81
C GLY A 102 16.62 -7.48 -8.88
N SER A 103 15.96 -8.01 -7.82
CA SER A 103 15.52 -9.41 -7.80
C SER A 103 14.56 -9.71 -8.95
N LEU A 104 14.85 -10.77 -9.69
CA LEU A 104 14.01 -11.27 -10.79
C LEU A 104 12.85 -12.17 -10.31
N LYS A 105 12.72 -12.42 -8.99
CA LYS A 105 11.61 -13.19 -8.42
C LYS A 105 10.27 -12.42 -8.40
N CYS A 106 10.26 -11.14 -8.73
CA CYS A 106 9.05 -10.31 -8.84
C CYS A 106 9.22 -9.21 -9.88
N GLU A 107 8.13 -8.53 -10.19
CA GLU A 107 8.08 -7.40 -11.14
C GLU A 107 8.05 -6.02 -10.45
N CYS A 108 8.30 -5.92 -9.13
CA CYS A 108 8.09 -4.70 -8.36
C CYS A 108 8.99 -3.54 -8.82
N GLY A 109 10.27 -3.78 -9.07
CA GLY A 109 11.18 -2.76 -9.59
C GLY A 109 10.72 -2.19 -10.93
N PRO A 110 10.55 -3.03 -11.98
CA PRO A 110 9.98 -2.58 -13.25
C PRO A 110 8.62 -1.88 -13.14
N GLN A 111 7.76 -2.29 -12.19
CA GLN A 111 6.48 -1.62 -11.97
C GLN A 111 6.63 -0.23 -11.36
N LEU A 112 7.55 -0.04 -10.43
CA LEU A 112 7.82 1.29 -9.87
C LEU A 112 8.39 2.20 -10.94
N ASP A 113 9.35 1.73 -11.69
CA ASP A 113 10.00 2.43 -12.78
C ASP A 113 8.98 2.92 -13.84
N ALA A 114 8.18 2.00 -14.37
CA ALA A 114 7.14 2.32 -15.35
C ALA A 114 6.04 3.22 -14.78
N ALA A 115 5.72 3.11 -13.49
CA ALA A 115 4.74 3.99 -12.86
C ALA A 115 5.27 5.42 -12.75
N LEU A 116 6.53 5.61 -12.33
CA LEU A 116 7.15 6.94 -12.27
C LEU A 116 7.24 7.58 -13.66
N GLU A 117 7.66 6.83 -14.68
CA GLU A 117 7.70 7.29 -16.07
C GLU A 117 6.30 7.73 -16.55
N THR A 118 5.29 6.88 -16.34
CA THR A 118 3.91 7.16 -16.76
C THR A 118 3.36 8.41 -16.07
N ILE A 119 3.51 8.50 -14.75
CA ILE A 119 3.03 9.64 -13.96
C ILE A 119 3.76 10.93 -14.34
N GLN A 120 5.07 10.87 -14.63
CA GLN A 120 5.81 12.06 -15.08
C GLN A 120 5.33 12.57 -16.44
N ARG A 121 4.97 11.66 -17.36
CA ARG A 121 4.50 11.99 -18.70
C ARG A 121 3.05 12.47 -18.72
N ASP A 122 2.17 11.78 -17.99
CA ASP A 122 0.71 11.94 -18.11
C ASP A 122 0.11 12.78 -16.97
N GLY A 123 0.90 13.14 -15.97
CA GLY A 123 0.44 13.75 -14.73
C GLY A 123 -0.05 12.71 -13.71
N GLY A 124 -0.24 13.13 -12.46
CA GLY A 124 -0.73 12.28 -11.39
C GLY A 124 0.26 12.06 -10.24
N ALA A 125 0.08 10.98 -9.48
CA ALA A 125 0.91 10.70 -8.32
C ALA A 125 1.23 9.22 -8.12
N VAL A 126 2.45 8.92 -7.63
CA VAL A 126 2.82 7.61 -7.09
C VAL A 126 2.84 7.72 -5.57
N ILE A 127 1.96 6.99 -4.89
CA ILE A 127 1.98 6.85 -3.43
C ILE A 127 2.76 5.59 -3.10
N TYR A 128 3.93 5.77 -2.49
CA TYR A 128 4.83 4.70 -2.10
C TYR A 128 4.63 4.36 -0.63
N LEU A 129 4.11 3.16 -0.35
CA LEU A 129 3.81 2.67 0.99
C LEU A 129 4.95 1.79 1.50
N ARG A 130 5.62 2.23 2.56
CA ARG A 130 6.62 1.45 3.28
C ARG A 130 5.98 0.48 4.27
N GLY A 131 6.75 -0.51 4.71
CA GLY A 131 6.25 -1.55 5.62
C GLY A 131 5.41 -2.63 4.92
N HIS A 132 5.30 -2.60 3.60
CA HIS A 132 4.54 -3.57 2.79
C HIS A 132 5.38 -4.72 2.24
N GLU A 133 6.66 -4.82 2.63
CA GLU A 133 7.57 -5.87 2.19
C GLU A 133 6.97 -7.27 2.42
N GLY A 134 7.06 -8.12 1.39
CA GLY A 134 6.51 -9.48 1.46
C GLY A 134 5.00 -9.54 1.72
N ARG A 135 4.21 -8.54 1.27
CA ARG A 135 2.78 -8.37 1.59
C ARG A 135 2.52 -8.06 3.08
N GLY A 136 3.43 -7.30 3.70
CA GLY A 136 3.32 -6.89 5.09
C GLY A 136 3.92 -7.85 6.10
N ILE A 137 4.53 -8.98 5.67
CA ILE A 137 5.19 -9.92 6.59
C ILE A 137 6.65 -9.53 6.93
N GLY A 138 7.19 -8.53 6.25
CA GLY A 138 8.54 -8.02 6.41
C GLY A 138 9.62 -8.81 5.66
N LEU A 139 10.81 -8.21 5.56
CA LEU A 139 11.92 -8.74 4.76
C LEU A 139 12.39 -10.13 5.20
N ILE A 140 12.58 -10.34 6.50
CA ILE A 140 13.08 -11.62 7.01
C ILE A 140 12.12 -12.76 6.67
N ASN A 141 10.83 -12.59 6.92
CA ASN A 141 9.84 -13.62 6.61
C ASN A 141 9.67 -13.83 5.10
N LYS A 142 9.82 -12.77 4.30
CA LYS A 142 9.86 -12.91 2.84
C LYS A 142 11.02 -13.79 2.39
N LEU A 143 12.21 -13.62 2.96
CA LEU A 143 13.36 -14.47 2.62
C LEU A 143 13.17 -15.92 3.10
N ARG A 144 12.52 -16.13 4.26
CA ARG A 144 12.10 -17.46 4.71
C ARG A 144 11.10 -18.10 3.73
N ALA A 145 10.10 -17.33 3.27
CA ALA A 145 9.16 -17.79 2.24
C ALA A 145 9.87 -18.15 0.93
N TYR A 146 10.86 -17.37 0.50
CA TYR A 146 11.68 -17.69 -0.67
C TYR A 146 12.40 -19.04 -0.51
N ARG A 147 12.91 -19.35 0.68
CA ARG A 147 13.54 -20.65 0.96
C ARG A 147 12.54 -21.80 0.80
N LEU A 148 11.31 -21.62 1.31
CA LEU A 148 10.26 -22.63 1.15
C LEU A 148 9.79 -22.78 -0.31
N GLN A 149 9.83 -21.71 -1.10
CA GLN A 149 9.55 -21.76 -2.53
C GLN A 149 10.61 -22.54 -3.31
N GLU A 150 11.86 -22.50 -2.89
CA GLU A 150 12.93 -23.34 -3.45
C GLU A 150 12.68 -24.83 -3.20
N ASP A 151 11.96 -25.17 -2.13
CA ASP A 151 11.52 -26.52 -1.81
C ASP A 151 10.18 -26.90 -2.47
N GLY A 152 9.62 -26.03 -3.35
CA GLY A 152 8.46 -26.33 -4.23
C GLY A 152 7.11 -25.75 -3.77
N LEU A 153 7.05 -24.98 -2.67
CA LEU A 153 5.82 -24.29 -2.29
C LEU A 153 5.58 -23.07 -3.19
N ASP A 154 4.32 -22.73 -3.43
CA ASP A 154 4.01 -21.42 -4.04
C ASP A 154 4.08 -20.28 -3.00
N THR A 155 3.93 -19.03 -3.48
CA THR A 155 4.06 -17.83 -2.63
C THR A 155 3.02 -17.79 -1.50
N LEU A 156 1.80 -18.27 -1.76
CA LEU A 156 0.71 -18.26 -0.79
C LEU A 156 0.94 -19.34 0.27
N ASP A 157 1.23 -20.55 -0.18
CA ASP A 157 1.43 -21.70 0.69
C ASP A 157 2.71 -21.54 1.55
N ALA A 158 3.76 -20.91 1.02
CA ALA A 158 4.95 -20.55 1.78
C ALA A 158 4.64 -19.60 2.96
N ASN A 159 3.77 -18.59 2.78
CA ASN A 159 3.37 -17.72 3.87
C ASN A 159 2.54 -18.50 4.92
N LEU A 160 1.58 -19.30 4.48
CA LEU A 160 0.75 -20.10 5.38
C LEU A 160 1.57 -21.12 6.17
N ALA A 161 2.57 -21.75 5.54
CA ALA A 161 3.49 -22.68 6.21
C ALA A 161 4.34 -22.00 7.31
N LEU A 162 4.58 -20.68 7.19
CA LEU A 162 5.23 -19.89 8.22
C LEU A 162 4.24 -19.39 9.31
N GLY A 163 2.97 -19.78 9.26
CA GLY A 163 1.93 -19.27 10.16
C GLY A 163 1.57 -17.80 9.94
N LEU A 164 1.86 -17.27 8.76
CA LEU A 164 1.64 -15.88 8.41
C LEU A 164 0.42 -15.72 7.50
N PRO A 165 -0.28 -14.57 7.54
CA PRO A 165 -1.40 -14.31 6.64
C PRO A 165 -0.93 -14.23 5.18
N ALA A 166 -1.86 -14.53 4.27
CA ALA A 166 -1.63 -14.46 2.83
C ALA A 166 -1.30 -13.02 2.36
N ASP A 167 -1.95 -12.04 2.95
CA ASP A 167 -1.75 -10.61 2.71
C ASP A 167 -2.15 -9.82 3.96
N SER A 168 -1.24 -9.02 4.52
CA SER A 168 -1.45 -8.17 5.70
C SER A 168 -1.42 -6.69 5.35
N ARG A 169 -1.38 -6.32 4.05
CA ARG A 169 -1.28 -4.92 3.67
C ARG A 169 -2.57 -4.17 3.97
N ASP A 170 -2.41 -2.97 4.51
CA ASP A 170 -3.47 -1.99 4.72
C ASP A 170 -3.20 -0.75 3.87
N TYR A 171 -4.21 -0.33 3.11
CA TYR A 171 -4.11 0.83 2.24
C TYR A 171 -4.70 2.11 2.85
N GLY A 172 -5.01 2.11 4.14
CA GLY A 172 -5.56 3.28 4.85
C GLY A 172 -4.64 4.50 4.78
N ALA A 173 -3.32 4.30 4.85
CA ALA A 173 -2.36 5.39 4.69
C ALA A 173 -2.44 6.04 3.29
N ALA A 174 -2.64 5.25 2.22
CA ALA A 174 -2.82 5.79 0.88
C ALA A 174 -4.06 6.68 0.78
N VAL A 175 -5.16 6.28 1.42
CA VAL A 175 -6.39 7.09 1.49
C VAL A 175 -6.15 8.41 2.23
N GLY A 176 -5.45 8.36 3.36
CA GLY A 176 -5.08 9.56 4.10
C GLY A 176 -4.22 10.53 3.28
N ILE A 177 -3.24 10.01 2.54
CA ILE A 177 -2.38 10.79 1.63
C ILE A 177 -3.21 11.40 0.50
N LEU A 178 -4.07 10.62 -0.17
CA LEU A 178 -4.95 11.13 -1.23
C LEU A 178 -5.84 12.26 -0.73
N LYS A 179 -6.39 12.12 0.47
CA LYS A 179 -7.22 13.15 1.12
C LYS A 179 -6.42 14.44 1.38
N ASP A 180 -5.18 14.33 1.87
CA ASP A 180 -4.30 15.49 2.09
C ASP A 180 -3.93 16.18 0.77
N LEU A 181 -3.74 15.41 -0.31
CA LEU A 181 -3.49 15.94 -1.64
C LEU A 181 -4.74 16.54 -2.32
N GLY A 182 -5.92 16.44 -1.72
CA GLY A 182 -7.18 16.87 -2.31
C GLY A 182 -7.68 15.99 -3.47
N ILE A 183 -7.17 14.76 -3.59
CA ILE A 183 -7.53 13.81 -4.65
C ILE A 183 -8.61 12.86 -4.14
N SER A 184 -9.85 13.05 -4.59
CA SER A 184 -11.00 12.24 -4.21
C SER A 184 -11.39 11.18 -5.24
N THR A 185 -11.06 11.43 -6.52
CA THR A 185 -11.37 10.54 -7.65
C THR A 185 -10.09 10.17 -8.38
N VAL A 186 -9.86 8.86 -8.59
CA VAL A 186 -8.62 8.36 -9.19
C VAL A 186 -8.88 7.41 -10.37
N SER A 187 -8.01 7.47 -11.38
CA SER A 187 -7.75 6.36 -12.29
C SER A 187 -6.58 5.56 -11.69
N LEU A 188 -6.85 4.33 -11.25
CA LEU A 188 -5.87 3.57 -10.47
C LEU A 188 -4.98 2.72 -11.39
N LEU A 189 -3.70 3.04 -11.44
CA LEU A 189 -2.68 2.27 -12.17
C LEU A 189 -2.35 0.98 -11.41
N SER A 190 -3.10 -0.09 -11.66
CA SER A 190 -3.00 -1.35 -10.91
C SER A 190 -3.66 -2.52 -11.64
N ASN A 191 -3.12 -3.73 -11.43
CA ASN A 191 -3.75 -5.00 -11.85
C ASN A 191 -4.46 -5.70 -10.67
N ASN A 192 -4.46 -5.11 -9.47
CA ASN A 192 -4.97 -5.73 -8.24
C ASN A 192 -6.37 -5.20 -7.89
N PRO A 193 -7.45 -6.00 -8.08
CA PRO A 193 -8.81 -5.58 -7.75
C PRO A 193 -9.03 -5.37 -6.24
N GLU A 194 -8.31 -6.10 -5.40
CA GLU A 194 -8.39 -5.95 -3.95
C GLU A 194 -7.92 -4.56 -3.50
N LYS A 195 -6.91 -4.00 -4.18
CA LYS A 195 -6.45 -2.63 -3.91
C LYS A 195 -7.54 -1.61 -4.23
N LYS A 196 -8.23 -1.77 -5.38
CA LYS A 196 -9.39 -0.95 -5.74
C LYS A 196 -10.45 -1.03 -4.64
N ARG A 197 -10.87 -2.24 -4.27
CA ARG A 197 -11.90 -2.48 -3.24
C ARG A 197 -11.56 -1.77 -1.92
N GLN A 198 -10.33 -1.92 -1.42
CA GLN A 198 -9.92 -1.31 -0.15
C GLN A 198 -9.88 0.22 -0.20
N LEU A 199 -9.56 0.83 -1.34
CA LEU A 199 -9.62 2.29 -1.51
C LEU A 199 -11.07 2.77 -1.53
N GLU A 200 -11.95 2.08 -2.26
CA GLU A 200 -13.39 2.41 -2.36
C GLU A 200 -14.11 2.28 -1.02
N GLU A 201 -13.84 1.22 -0.25
CA GLU A 201 -14.40 1.02 1.10
C GLU A 201 -14.02 2.14 2.08
N ARG A 202 -12.94 2.88 1.80
CA ARG A 202 -12.47 4.01 2.60
C ARG A 202 -12.81 5.38 1.97
N GLY A 203 -13.68 5.40 0.97
CA GLY A 203 -14.27 6.61 0.42
C GLY A 203 -13.52 7.26 -0.75
N VAL A 204 -12.51 6.61 -1.34
CA VAL A 204 -11.89 7.07 -2.59
C VAL A 204 -12.74 6.58 -3.77
N VAL A 205 -13.11 7.48 -4.68
CA VAL A 205 -13.80 7.08 -5.92
C VAL A 205 -12.78 6.56 -6.92
N VAL A 206 -12.85 5.27 -7.26
CA VAL A 206 -11.98 4.67 -8.29
C VAL A 206 -12.76 4.53 -9.59
N GLY A 207 -12.49 5.41 -10.56
CA GLY A 207 -13.09 5.36 -11.90
C GLY A 207 -12.58 4.12 -12.66
N ASP A 208 -11.41 4.24 -13.25
CA ASP A 208 -10.83 3.19 -14.07
C ASP A 208 -9.70 2.45 -13.35
N LEU A 209 -9.57 1.16 -13.64
CA LEU A 209 -8.39 0.37 -13.32
C LEU A 209 -7.51 0.32 -14.57
N VAL A 210 -6.39 1.05 -14.53
CA VAL A 210 -5.44 1.13 -15.65
C VAL A 210 -4.40 0.02 -15.46
N PRO A 211 -4.28 -0.96 -16.37
CA PRO A 211 -3.36 -2.06 -16.21
C PRO A 211 -1.91 -1.61 -16.33
N LEU A 212 -1.04 -2.23 -15.53
CA LEU A 212 0.42 -2.05 -15.58
C LEU A 212 1.09 -3.43 -15.64
N VAL A 213 1.37 -3.90 -16.85
CA VAL A 213 1.98 -5.20 -17.10
C VAL A 213 3.39 -5.00 -17.63
N VAL A 214 4.38 -5.14 -16.75
CA VAL A 214 5.81 -4.96 -17.04
C VAL A 214 6.65 -5.94 -16.24
N GLY A 215 7.89 -6.17 -16.63
CA GLY A 215 8.85 -6.97 -15.87
C GLY A 215 8.54 -8.47 -15.84
N VAL A 216 7.78 -8.97 -16.82
CA VAL A 216 7.50 -10.40 -16.95
C VAL A 216 8.75 -11.12 -17.41
N GLY A 217 9.16 -12.17 -16.71
CA GLY A 217 10.34 -12.95 -17.00
C GLY A 217 10.21 -14.42 -16.58
N ALA A 218 11.07 -15.30 -17.09
CA ALA A 218 11.05 -16.71 -16.73
C ALA A 218 11.23 -16.98 -15.22
N SER A 219 11.90 -16.05 -14.51
CA SER A 219 12.16 -16.18 -13.07
C SER A 219 10.97 -15.82 -12.18
N ASN A 220 9.93 -15.15 -12.71
CA ASN A 220 8.75 -14.73 -11.94
C ASN A 220 7.42 -15.24 -12.53
N GLU A 221 7.45 -16.11 -13.51
CA GLU A 221 6.26 -16.65 -14.16
C GLU A 221 5.30 -17.31 -13.18
N GLY A 222 5.78 -18.27 -12.38
CA GLY A 222 4.96 -18.93 -11.34
C GLY A 222 4.43 -17.97 -10.27
N TYR A 223 5.15 -16.90 -9.97
CA TYR A 223 4.68 -15.85 -9.09
C TYR A 223 3.52 -15.04 -9.69
N LEU A 224 3.60 -14.73 -10.99
CA LEU A 224 2.54 -14.03 -11.72
C LEU A 224 1.30 -14.92 -11.92
N GLU A 225 1.50 -16.22 -12.17
CA GLU A 225 0.42 -17.21 -12.22
C GLU A 225 -0.32 -17.30 -10.88
N THR A 226 0.40 -17.38 -9.76
CA THR A 226 -0.21 -17.36 -8.42
C THR A 226 -1.02 -16.08 -8.20
N LYS A 227 -0.52 -14.92 -8.63
CA LYS A 227 -1.26 -13.66 -8.55
C LYS A 227 -2.54 -13.68 -9.38
N ARG A 228 -2.48 -14.20 -10.61
CA ARG A 228 -3.64 -14.29 -11.50
C ARG A 228 -4.66 -15.31 -10.97
N ASP A 229 -4.22 -16.53 -10.72
CA ASP A 229 -5.11 -17.68 -10.54
C ASP A 229 -5.62 -17.80 -9.10
N ARG A 230 -4.82 -17.40 -8.10
CA ARG A 230 -5.18 -17.55 -6.69
C ARG A 230 -5.51 -16.21 -5.99
N MET A 231 -5.16 -15.06 -6.60
CA MET A 231 -5.37 -13.74 -5.99
C MET A 231 -6.19 -12.79 -6.86
N GLY A 232 -6.74 -13.26 -7.98
CA GLY A 232 -7.65 -12.50 -8.83
C GLY A 232 -7.03 -11.28 -9.54
N HIS A 233 -5.71 -11.21 -9.67
CA HIS A 233 -5.06 -10.13 -10.41
C HIS A 233 -5.44 -10.17 -11.89
N GLN A 234 -5.74 -9.01 -12.46
CA GLN A 234 -6.03 -8.86 -13.88
C GLN A 234 -4.72 -8.86 -14.67
N LEU A 235 -4.19 -10.06 -14.92
CA LEU A 235 -2.99 -10.27 -15.70
C LEU A 235 -3.33 -11.09 -16.96
N PRO A 236 -2.70 -10.81 -18.12
CA PRO A 236 -2.85 -11.63 -19.32
C PRO A 236 -2.42 -13.07 -19.05
N SER A 237 -2.91 -14.00 -19.87
CA SER A 237 -2.42 -15.38 -19.84
C SER A 237 -0.94 -15.44 -20.22
N THR A 238 -0.23 -16.47 -19.75
CA THR A 238 1.21 -16.68 -20.04
C THR A 238 1.51 -16.66 -21.54
N ALA A 239 0.64 -17.22 -22.38
CA ALA A 239 0.79 -17.20 -23.83
C ALA A 239 0.83 -15.79 -24.44
N VAL A 240 -0.02 -14.86 -23.94
CA VAL A 240 -0.03 -13.46 -24.39
C VAL A 240 1.21 -12.72 -23.89
N LEU A 241 1.72 -13.08 -22.70
CA LEU A 241 2.95 -12.50 -22.16
C LEU A 241 4.18 -12.95 -22.95
N ASP A 242 4.21 -14.17 -23.47
CA ASP A 242 5.28 -14.67 -24.33
C ASP A 242 5.30 -14.00 -25.70
N GLU A 243 4.15 -13.72 -26.32
CA GLU A 243 4.06 -12.93 -27.55
C GLU A 243 4.59 -11.50 -27.35
N ALA A 244 4.26 -10.86 -26.24
CA ALA A 244 4.79 -9.53 -25.89
C ALA A 244 6.31 -9.53 -25.68
N ARG A 245 6.87 -10.63 -25.16
CA ARG A 245 8.33 -10.82 -25.02
C ARG A 245 9.02 -10.97 -26.37
N LEU A 246 8.42 -11.70 -27.29
CA LEU A 246 8.99 -11.94 -28.64
C LEU A 246 9.00 -10.63 -29.43
N THR A 247 7.95 -9.85 -29.35
CA THR A 247 7.88 -8.53 -30.02
C THR A 247 8.86 -7.52 -29.42
N ALA A 248 9.04 -7.49 -28.10
CA ALA A 248 10.00 -6.59 -27.43
C ALA A 248 11.47 -6.94 -27.74
N LYS A 249 11.77 -8.20 -28.11
CA LYS A 249 13.12 -8.65 -28.50
C LYS A 249 13.40 -8.53 -30.00
N GLY A 250 12.46 -8.02 -30.81
CA GLY A 250 12.62 -7.88 -32.26
C GLY A 250 12.80 -9.23 -32.99
N LEU A 251 12.34 -10.32 -32.41
CA LEU A 251 12.32 -11.66 -32.96
C LEU A 251 10.90 -11.95 -33.47
N SER A 252 10.53 -11.31 -34.58
CA SER A 252 9.37 -11.65 -35.40
C SER A 252 9.83 -12.19 -36.75
#